data_854441594781c147c3e1bd8ba69d9975
#
_entry.id   854441594781c147c3e1bd8ba69d9975
#
_cell.length_a   1.000
_cell.length_b   1.000
_cell.length_c   1.000
_cell.angle_alpha   90.00
_cell.angle_beta   90.00
_cell.angle_gamma   90.00
#
_symmetry.space_group_name_H-M   'P 1'
#
loop_
_entity.id
_entity.type
_entity.pdbx_description
1 polymer ?
#
loop_
_entity_poly.entity_id
_entity_poly.type
_entity_poly.pdbx_seq_one_letter_code
_entity_poly.pdbx_strand_id
1 'polypeptide(L)'
;MTVDSQDMMKVIKDFPKQCREALELAKGISIPEEIKNIIITGMGGSAMGGDLLKIYLSSTNIPVYVNRDYKMPNFVNEESLVFTVSYSGNTEETLSAHNDAKEKNAKIIAITSGGRLADECDKVIKVPDGLQPRAALGYLFFPMLGVLHNAGIISVKNSELNEMLEMLKDADKFSETGDTLSKKLKGKIPIIYASEALGAIAFRWKTQINENAKVPAFYNVFSEMNHNEIAGYKGMDRKFAAVILRDKHDNDRIKKRMDVCKEIMEVNVDVIEVHTEGDSLLARMFSAIYLGDFVSYYLAVWNRADPGPVEIIEEMKGKIVE
;
A
#
# COMPACT_ATOMS: atom_id res chain seq x y z
N MET A 1 30.69 5.07 -1.07
CA MET A 1 29.80 3.93 -1.38
C MET A 1 28.39 4.49 -1.42
N THR A 2 27.68 4.28 -2.52
CA THR A 2 26.26 4.66 -2.65
C THR A 2 25.46 3.80 -1.71
N VAL A 3 24.67 4.44 -0.85
CA VAL A 3 23.80 3.76 0.14
C VAL A 3 22.63 3.00 -0.55
N ASP A 4 22.41 3.22 -1.83
CA ASP A 4 21.32 2.65 -2.64
C ASP A 4 21.86 1.61 -3.63
N SER A 5 22.01 0.36 -3.19
CA SER A 5 22.62 -0.73 -3.98
C SER A 5 21.71 -1.26 -5.10
N GLN A 6 20.40 -1.03 -5.02
CA GLN A 6 19.40 -1.52 -5.98
C GLN A 6 18.72 -0.39 -6.77
N ASP A 7 19.31 0.82 -6.77
CA ASP A 7 18.78 2.00 -7.46
C ASP A 7 17.29 2.28 -7.14
N MET A 8 16.94 2.19 -5.85
CA MET A 8 15.57 2.40 -5.37
C MET A 8 15.05 3.79 -5.72
N MET A 9 15.91 4.81 -5.75
CA MET A 9 15.55 6.15 -6.21
C MET A 9 14.98 6.12 -7.62
N LYS A 10 15.63 5.41 -8.54
CA LYS A 10 15.15 5.28 -9.91
C LYS A 10 13.83 4.52 -9.95
N VAL A 11 13.70 3.44 -9.18
CA VAL A 11 12.45 2.67 -9.09
C VAL A 11 11.29 3.54 -8.61
N ILE A 12 11.52 4.42 -7.61
CA ILE A 12 10.51 5.37 -7.14
C ILE A 12 10.17 6.38 -8.26
N LYS A 13 11.17 6.98 -8.91
CA LYS A 13 10.94 7.94 -10.00
C LYS A 13 10.23 7.32 -11.21
N ASP A 14 10.43 6.03 -11.48
CA ASP A 14 9.77 5.29 -12.56
C ASP A 14 8.32 4.85 -12.21
N PHE A 15 7.83 5.11 -11.01
CA PHE A 15 6.50 4.69 -10.56
C PHE A 15 5.34 5.15 -11.48
N PRO A 16 5.31 6.38 -12.05
CA PRO A 16 4.27 6.77 -13.00
C PRO A 16 4.26 5.94 -14.29
N LYS A 17 5.44 5.48 -14.72
CA LYS A 17 5.58 4.55 -15.85
C LYS A 17 5.02 3.18 -15.49
N GLN A 18 5.36 2.67 -14.31
CA GLN A 18 4.85 1.42 -13.76
C GLN A 18 3.31 1.40 -13.73
N CYS A 19 2.67 2.49 -13.27
CA CYS A 19 1.22 2.61 -13.22
C CYS A 19 0.58 2.50 -14.62
N ARG A 20 1.15 3.16 -15.64
CA ARG A 20 0.66 3.09 -17.02
C ARG A 20 0.78 1.68 -17.61
N GLU A 21 1.95 1.07 -17.47
CA GLU A 21 2.20 -0.29 -17.97
C GLU A 21 1.26 -1.30 -17.30
N ALA A 22 1.05 -1.15 -16.01
CA ALA A 22 0.20 -2.06 -15.23
C ALA A 22 -1.27 -2.07 -15.68
N LEU A 23 -1.81 -0.93 -16.11
CA LEU A 23 -3.17 -0.85 -16.66
C LEU A 23 -3.34 -1.67 -17.95
N GLU A 24 -2.30 -1.73 -18.78
CA GLU A 24 -2.31 -2.50 -20.02
C GLU A 24 -2.33 -4.02 -19.77
N LEU A 25 -1.77 -4.49 -18.66
CA LEU A 25 -1.68 -5.91 -18.32
C LEU A 25 -3.05 -6.56 -18.07
N ALA A 26 -4.07 -5.76 -17.74
CA ALA A 26 -5.44 -6.25 -17.52
C ALA A 26 -6.23 -6.42 -18.84
N LYS A 27 -5.69 -5.97 -19.98
CA LYS A 27 -6.40 -6.07 -21.27
C LYS A 27 -6.67 -7.52 -21.65
N GLY A 28 -7.92 -7.78 -22.05
CA GLY A 28 -8.35 -9.12 -22.45
C GLY A 28 -8.65 -10.09 -21.30
N ILE A 29 -8.46 -9.68 -20.06
CA ILE A 29 -8.87 -10.48 -18.92
C ILE A 29 -10.36 -10.24 -18.68
N SER A 30 -11.15 -11.30 -18.82
CA SER A 30 -12.58 -11.29 -18.53
C SER A 30 -12.89 -12.14 -17.29
N ILE A 31 -13.90 -11.71 -16.56
CA ILE A 31 -14.48 -12.45 -15.43
C ILE A 31 -15.97 -12.68 -15.71
N PRO A 32 -16.57 -13.77 -15.19
CA PRO A 32 -18.00 -14.04 -15.32
C PRO A 32 -18.85 -12.96 -14.65
N GLU A 33 -20.09 -12.81 -15.10
CA GLU A 33 -20.94 -11.66 -14.88
C GLU A 33 -21.44 -11.43 -13.44
N GLU A 34 -21.50 -12.45 -12.58
CA GLU A 34 -22.00 -12.26 -11.21
C GLU A 34 -20.94 -12.52 -10.16
N ILE A 35 -20.52 -11.44 -9.50
CA ILE A 35 -19.61 -11.48 -8.37
C ILE A 35 -20.28 -10.78 -7.19
N LYS A 36 -20.36 -11.47 -6.06
CA LYS A 36 -20.94 -10.92 -4.83
C LYS A 36 -19.92 -10.27 -3.90
N ASN A 37 -18.67 -10.69 -3.96
CA ASN A 37 -17.58 -10.14 -3.15
C ASN A 37 -16.24 -10.29 -3.84
N ILE A 38 -15.28 -9.49 -3.42
CA ILE A 38 -13.90 -9.50 -3.91
C ILE A 38 -12.97 -9.80 -2.74
N ILE A 39 -12.12 -10.80 -2.92
CA ILE A 39 -11.08 -11.12 -1.94
C ILE A 39 -9.72 -10.91 -2.59
N ILE A 40 -8.82 -10.26 -1.88
CA ILE A 40 -7.41 -10.15 -2.28
C ILE A 40 -6.61 -10.93 -1.26
N THR A 41 -5.91 -11.99 -1.67
CA THR A 41 -5.02 -12.72 -0.79
C THR A 41 -3.56 -12.47 -1.16
N GLY A 42 -2.77 -12.13 -0.16
CA GLY A 42 -1.35 -11.79 -0.33
C GLY A 42 -0.71 -11.33 0.97
N MET A 43 0.60 -11.16 0.97
CA MET A 43 1.37 -10.73 2.14
C MET A 43 2.17 -9.46 1.85
N GLY A 44 2.46 -8.65 2.87
CA GLY A 44 3.31 -7.48 2.79
C GLY A 44 2.95 -6.52 1.64
N GLY A 45 3.92 -6.21 0.77
CA GLY A 45 3.72 -5.35 -0.41
C GLY A 45 2.67 -5.88 -1.38
N SER A 46 2.52 -7.21 -1.49
CA SER A 46 1.53 -7.84 -2.39
C SER A 46 0.09 -7.63 -1.89
N ALA A 47 -0.15 -7.62 -0.58
CA ALA A 47 -1.47 -7.34 -0.02
C ALA A 47 -1.84 -5.85 -0.05
N MET A 48 -0.84 -4.96 -0.11
CA MET A 48 -1.05 -3.51 -0.09
C MET A 48 -1.95 -3.02 -1.24
N GLY A 49 -1.78 -3.58 -2.44
CA GLY A 49 -2.67 -3.30 -3.56
C GLY A 49 -4.14 -3.59 -3.24
N GLY A 50 -4.40 -4.65 -2.48
CA GLY A 50 -5.74 -5.01 -2.00
C GLY A 50 -6.31 -4.01 -0.99
N ASP A 51 -5.50 -3.51 -0.04
CA ASP A 51 -5.94 -2.49 0.90
C ASP A 51 -6.32 -1.18 0.18
N LEU A 52 -5.53 -0.79 -0.83
CA LEU A 52 -5.84 0.38 -1.65
C LEU A 52 -7.09 0.16 -2.50
N LEU A 53 -7.27 -1.03 -3.06
CA LEU A 53 -8.48 -1.37 -3.79
C LEU A 53 -9.72 -1.30 -2.90
N LYS A 54 -9.63 -1.78 -1.65
CA LYS A 54 -10.70 -1.66 -0.66
C LYS A 54 -11.07 -0.20 -0.39
N ILE A 55 -10.09 0.71 -0.29
CA ILE A 55 -10.35 2.15 -0.17
C ILE A 55 -11.06 2.67 -1.43
N TYR A 56 -10.53 2.39 -2.60
CA TYR A 56 -11.08 2.87 -3.87
C TYR A 56 -12.52 2.40 -4.09
N LEU A 57 -12.84 1.18 -3.68
CA LEU A 57 -14.17 0.58 -3.80
C LEU A 57 -15.11 0.86 -2.63
N SER A 58 -14.71 1.67 -1.64
CA SER A 58 -15.50 1.93 -0.43
C SER A 58 -16.88 2.55 -0.69
N SER A 59 -17.06 3.21 -1.84
CA SER A 59 -18.35 3.78 -2.26
C SER A 59 -19.21 2.82 -3.09
N THR A 60 -18.74 1.60 -3.34
CA THR A 60 -19.49 0.57 -4.09
C THR A 60 -20.24 -0.35 -3.14
N ASN A 61 -21.21 -1.11 -3.68
CA ASN A 61 -21.97 -2.09 -2.91
C ASN A 61 -21.29 -3.47 -2.83
N ILE A 62 -20.07 -3.62 -3.38
CA ILE A 62 -19.37 -4.88 -3.42
C ILE A 62 -18.40 -4.96 -2.23
N PRO A 63 -18.59 -5.92 -1.30
CA PRO A 63 -17.67 -6.13 -0.20
C PRO A 63 -16.27 -6.52 -0.70
N VAL A 64 -15.25 -5.86 -0.15
CA VAL A 64 -13.84 -6.16 -0.43
C VAL A 64 -13.15 -6.62 0.85
N TYR A 65 -12.53 -7.79 0.81
CA TYR A 65 -11.79 -8.37 1.93
C TYR A 65 -10.33 -8.62 1.54
N VAL A 66 -9.42 -8.23 2.42
CA VAL A 66 -7.98 -8.50 2.23
C VAL A 66 -7.56 -9.60 3.19
N ASN A 67 -7.22 -10.75 2.65
CA ASN A 67 -6.80 -11.94 3.39
C ASN A 67 -5.26 -11.96 3.52
N ARG A 68 -4.81 -12.11 4.77
CA ARG A 68 -3.39 -12.28 5.11
C ARG A 68 -3.15 -13.54 5.93
N ASP A 69 -3.86 -14.60 5.57
CA ASP A 69 -3.84 -15.87 6.27
C ASP A 69 -3.65 -17.01 5.28
N TYR A 70 -3.31 -18.19 5.78
CA TYR A 70 -3.17 -19.44 5.03
C TYR A 70 -4.51 -19.97 4.49
N LYS A 71 -5.63 -19.57 5.10
CA LYS A 71 -6.99 -20.02 4.76
C LYS A 71 -7.84 -18.86 4.25
N MET A 72 -8.73 -19.18 3.34
CA MET A 72 -9.77 -18.24 2.94
C MET A 72 -10.85 -18.10 4.02
N PRO A 73 -11.48 -16.93 4.15
CA PRO A 73 -12.69 -16.80 4.96
C PRO A 73 -13.78 -17.79 4.54
N ASN A 74 -14.58 -18.21 5.50
CA ASN A 74 -15.64 -19.22 5.26
C ASN A 74 -16.74 -18.78 4.28
N PHE A 75 -16.91 -17.47 4.08
CA PHE A 75 -17.90 -16.93 3.14
C PHE A 75 -17.48 -17.01 1.67
N VAL A 76 -16.22 -17.35 1.39
CA VAL A 76 -15.70 -17.49 0.02
C VAL A 76 -16.34 -18.73 -0.64
N ASN A 77 -16.85 -18.54 -1.86
CA ASN A 77 -17.56 -19.55 -2.65
C ASN A 77 -17.44 -19.24 -4.14
N GLU A 78 -18.23 -19.92 -4.99
CA GLU A 78 -18.24 -19.77 -6.45
C GLU A 78 -18.70 -18.39 -6.95
N GLU A 79 -19.32 -17.57 -6.10
CA GLU A 79 -19.72 -16.19 -6.41
C GLU A 79 -18.63 -15.17 -6.01
N SER A 80 -17.52 -15.65 -5.44
CA SER A 80 -16.39 -14.82 -5.02
C SER A 80 -15.36 -14.64 -6.13
N LEU A 81 -14.88 -13.41 -6.32
CA LEU A 81 -13.67 -13.13 -7.11
C LEU A 81 -12.47 -13.05 -6.17
N VAL A 82 -11.49 -13.90 -6.38
CA VAL A 82 -10.26 -13.93 -5.61
C VAL A 82 -9.08 -13.45 -6.47
N PHE A 83 -8.46 -12.35 -6.09
CA PHE A 83 -7.15 -11.99 -6.60
C PHE A 83 -6.08 -12.61 -5.69
N THR A 84 -5.33 -13.56 -6.23
CA THR A 84 -4.18 -14.15 -5.54
C THR A 84 -2.93 -13.38 -5.93
N VAL A 85 -2.38 -12.60 -5.00
CA VAL A 85 -1.31 -11.65 -5.29
C VAL A 85 -0.03 -12.07 -4.56
N SER A 86 0.96 -12.48 -5.30
CA SER A 86 2.31 -12.75 -4.81
C SER A 86 3.33 -12.31 -5.84
N TYR A 87 4.10 -11.26 -5.55
CA TYR A 87 5.09 -10.76 -6.50
C TYR A 87 6.09 -11.84 -6.89
N SER A 88 6.66 -12.56 -5.91
CA SER A 88 7.58 -13.68 -6.18
C SER A 88 6.90 -14.95 -6.69
N GLY A 89 5.59 -15.09 -6.47
CA GLY A 89 4.81 -16.30 -6.76
C GLY A 89 5.07 -17.50 -5.84
N ASN A 90 5.89 -17.31 -4.79
CA ASN A 90 6.31 -18.42 -3.91
C ASN A 90 5.95 -18.19 -2.44
N THR A 91 5.13 -17.19 -2.12
CA THR A 91 4.71 -16.90 -0.73
C THR A 91 3.81 -18.03 -0.23
N GLU A 92 4.24 -18.70 0.83
CA GLU A 92 3.59 -19.91 1.36
C GLU A 92 2.13 -19.69 1.74
N GLU A 93 1.85 -18.63 2.51
CA GLU A 93 0.50 -18.24 2.93
C GLU A 93 -0.41 -17.99 1.71
N THR A 94 0.14 -17.30 0.70
CA THR A 94 -0.62 -16.98 -0.51
C THR A 94 -0.92 -18.22 -1.34
N LEU A 95 0.02 -19.16 -1.47
CA LEU A 95 -0.18 -20.43 -2.16
C LEU A 95 -1.18 -21.32 -1.42
N SER A 96 -1.10 -21.38 -0.09
CA SER A 96 -2.07 -22.11 0.73
C SER A 96 -3.49 -21.55 0.56
N ALA A 97 -3.66 -20.22 0.67
CA ALA A 97 -4.94 -19.56 0.47
C ALA A 97 -5.46 -19.70 -0.97
N HIS A 98 -4.57 -19.72 -1.98
CA HIS A 98 -4.91 -20.00 -3.37
C HIS A 98 -5.56 -21.39 -3.51
N ASN A 99 -4.96 -22.42 -2.93
CA ASN A 99 -5.49 -23.78 -2.98
C ASN A 99 -6.84 -23.90 -2.26
N ASP A 100 -6.99 -23.26 -1.10
CA ASP A 100 -8.26 -23.21 -0.38
C ASP A 100 -9.36 -22.47 -1.19
N ALA A 101 -8.99 -21.41 -1.94
CA ALA A 101 -9.92 -20.76 -2.87
C ALA A 101 -10.36 -21.66 -4.03
N LYS A 102 -9.46 -22.49 -4.57
CA LYS A 102 -9.79 -23.52 -5.58
C LYS A 102 -10.77 -24.55 -5.02
N GLU A 103 -10.54 -25.06 -3.83
CA GLU A 103 -11.44 -26.02 -3.17
C GLU A 103 -12.84 -25.44 -2.95
N LYS A 104 -12.96 -24.11 -2.75
CA LYS A 104 -14.22 -23.38 -2.61
C LYS A 104 -14.85 -22.98 -3.95
N ASN A 105 -14.27 -23.40 -5.08
CA ASN A 105 -14.71 -23.07 -6.44
C ASN A 105 -14.76 -21.57 -6.73
N ALA A 106 -13.98 -20.74 -6.05
CA ALA A 106 -13.92 -19.31 -6.29
C ALA A 106 -13.35 -18.98 -7.68
N LYS A 107 -13.73 -17.84 -8.23
CA LYS A 107 -13.17 -17.31 -9.49
C LYS A 107 -11.81 -16.68 -9.17
N ILE A 108 -10.73 -17.25 -9.67
CA ILE A 108 -9.38 -16.86 -9.27
C ILE A 108 -8.63 -16.17 -10.41
N ILE A 109 -7.96 -15.07 -10.10
CA ILE A 109 -6.97 -14.41 -10.97
C ILE A 109 -5.69 -14.21 -10.16
N ALA A 110 -4.58 -14.76 -10.66
CA ALA A 110 -3.28 -14.52 -10.04
C ALA A 110 -2.60 -13.28 -10.60
N ILE A 111 -1.89 -12.55 -9.74
CA ILE A 111 -1.00 -11.44 -10.12
C ILE A 111 0.38 -11.75 -9.55
N THR A 112 1.35 -11.98 -10.43
CA THR A 112 2.68 -12.44 -10.04
C THR A 112 3.72 -12.14 -11.12
N SER A 113 4.99 -12.04 -10.75
CA SER A 113 6.09 -12.00 -11.74
C SER A 113 6.53 -13.39 -12.21
N GLY A 114 6.15 -14.46 -11.50
CA GLY A 114 6.51 -15.84 -11.83
C GLY A 114 6.24 -16.78 -10.67
N GLY A 115 7.12 -17.77 -10.50
CA GLY A 115 7.06 -18.74 -9.40
C GLY A 115 5.88 -19.72 -9.52
N ARG A 116 5.70 -20.53 -8.49
CA ARG A 116 4.67 -21.58 -8.42
C ARG A 116 3.26 -21.04 -8.70
N LEU A 117 2.94 -19.82 -8.25
CA LEU A 117 1.63 -19.23 -8.47
C LEU A 117 1.32 -19.05 -9.97
N ALA A 118 2.35 -18.71 -10.77
CA ALA A 118 2.18 -18.62 -12.23
C ALA A 118 1.90 -19.96 -12.88
N ASP A 119 2.46 -21.05 -12.35
CA ASP A 119 2.32 -22.41 -12.89
C ASP A 119 1.01 -23.08 -12.42
N GLU A 120 0.51 -22.72 -11.23
CA GLU A 120 -0.63 -23.36 -10.57
C GLU A 120 -1.98 -22.69 -10.85
N CYS A 121 -2.00 -21.49 -11.45
CA CYS A 121 -3.21 -20.71 -11.71
C CYS A 121 -3.54 -20.64 -13.22
N ASP A 122 -4.80 -20.88 -13.59
CA ASP A 122 -5.26 -20.85 -14.98
C ASP A 122 -5.33 -19.42 -15.56
N LYS A 123 -5.63 -18.42 -14.73
CA LYS A 123 -5.69 -17.01 -15.14
C LYS A 123 -4.63 -16.20 -14.43
N VAL A 124 -3.58 -15.87 -15.14
CA VAL A 124 -2.42 -15.15 -14.59
C VAL A 124 -2.23 -13.81 -15.30
N ILE A 125 -2.13 -12.75 -14.52
CA ILE A 125 -1.60 -11.47 -14.97
C ILE A 125 -0.12 -11.44 -14.57
N LYS A 126 0.73 -11.66 -15.57
CA LYS A 126 2.18 -11.67 -15.36
C LYS A 126 2.69 -10.24 -15.35
N VAL A 127 3.30 -9.84 -14.24
CA VAL A 127 3.94 -8.53 -14.07
C VAL A 127 5.45 -8.61 -14.26
N PRO A 128 6.14 -7.51 -14.60
CA PRO A 128 7.60 -7.49 -14.68
C PRO A 128 8.25 -7.90 -13.36
N ASP A 129 9.36 -8.64 -13.45
CA ASP A 129 10.21 -9.04 -12.32
C ASP A 129 11.28 -7.98 -11.99
N GLY A 130 12.18 -8.31 -11.07
CA GLY A 130 13.37 -7.51 -10.73
C GLY A 130 13.13 -6.38 -9.74
N LEU A 131 11.91 -6.20 -9.20
CA LEU A 131 11.62 -5.21 -8.17
C LEU A 131 11.51 -5.84 -6.78
N GLN A 132 11.74 -5.03 -5.76
CA GLN A 132 11.27 -5.39 -4.42
C GLN A 132 9.72 -5.40 -4.41
N PRO A 133 9.04 -6.37 -3.75
CA PRO A 133 7.58 -6.47 -3.77
C PRO A 133 6.87 -5.17 -3.36
N ARG A 134 7.41 -4.45 -2.36
CA ARG A 134 6.89 -3.15 -1.90
C ARG A 134 7.03 -2.02 -2.92
N ALA A 135 7.96 -2.14 -3.85
CA ALA A 135 8.22 -1.17 -4.92
C ALA A 135 7.43 -1.49 -6.21
N ALA A 136 6.78 -2.65 -6.27
CA ALA A 136 5.96 -3.09 -7.41
C ALA A 136 4.47 -2.70 -7.28
N LEU A 137 4.13 -1.74 -6.41
CA LEU A 137 2.74 -1.41 -6.07
C LEU A 137 1.85 -1.13 -7.28
N GLY A 138 2.36 -0.42 -8.28
CA GLY A 138 1.62 -0.15 -9.52
C GLY A 138 1.19 -1.44 -10.22
N TYR A 139 2.11 -2.39 -10.35
CA TYR A 139 1.85 -3.70 -10.95
C TYR A 139 0.93 -4.59 -10.09
N LEU A 140 0.81 -4.32 -8.79
CA LEU A 140 -0.02 -5.12 -7.88
C LEU A 140 -1.40 -4.50 -7.63
N PHE A 141 -1.61 -3.23 -7.98
CA PHE A 141 -2.88 -2.52 -7.81
C PHE A 141 -3.65 -2.33 -9.12
N PHE A 142 -3.02 -1.72 -10.15
CA PHE A 142 -3.73 -1.32 -11.37
C PHE A 142 -4.26 -2.48 -12.21
N PRO A 143 -3.64 -3.67 -12.24
CA PRO A 143 -4.27 -4.80 -12.93
C PRO A 143 -5.60 -5.21 -12.32
N MET A 144 -5.74 -5.20 -10.97
CA MET A 144 -7.02 -5.48 -10.32
C MET A 144 -8.08 -4.45 -10.71
N LEU A 145 -7.69 -3.17 -10.68
CA LEU A 145 -8.56 -2.08 -11.09
C LEU A 145 -9.02 -2.22 -12.54
N GLY A 146 -8.09 -2.56 -13.44
CA GLY A 146 -8.35 -2.78 -14.87
C GLY A 146 -9.28 -3.96 -15.12
N VAL A 147 -9.09 -5.09 -14.46
CA VAL A 147 -9.98 -6.26 -14.54
C VAL A 147 -11.41 -5.91 -14.15
N LEU A 148 -11.58 -5.22 -13.02
CA LEU A 148 -12.90 -4.83 -12.52
C LEU A 148 -13.59 -3.81 -13.45
N HIS A 149 -12.81 -2.90 -14.03
CA HIS A 149 -13.31 -1.93 -15.01
C HIS A 149 -13.76 -2.64 -16.31
N ASN A 150 -12.94 -3.52 -16.85
CA ASN A 150 -13.23 -4.26 -18.08
C ASN A 150 -14.46 -5.16 -17.93
N ALA A 151 -14.69 -5.67 -16.73
CA ALA A 151 -15.88 -6.47 -16.40
C ALA A 151 -17.15 -5.65 -16.14
N GLY A 152 -17.07 -4.32 -16.20
CA GLY A 152 -18.20 -3.43 -15.92
C GLY A 152 -18.62 -3.38 -14.43
N ILE A 153 -17.83 -3.97 -13.53
CA ILE A 153 -18.10 -3.98 -12.08
C ILE A 153 -17.92 -2.58 -11.49
N ILE A 154 -16.94 -1.85 -12.00
CA ILE A 154 -16.66 -0.47 -11.64
C ILE A 154 -16.46 0.39 -12.89
N SER A 155 -16.61 1.69 -12.73
CA SER A 155 -16.27 2.66 -13.78
C SER A 155 -15.09 3.51 -13.33
N VAL A 156 -13.92 3.26 -13.89
CA VAL A 156 -12.74 4.10 -13.69
C VAL A 156 -12.72 5.16 -14.77
N LYS A 157 -12.75 6.43 -14.39
CA LYS A 157 -12.75 7.54 -15.36
C LYS A 157 -11.32 7.80 -15.86
N ASN A 158 -11.17 7.94 -17.16
CA ASN A 158 -9.88 8.33 -17.75
C ASN A 158 -9.35 9.66 -17.17
N SER A 159 -10.24 10.58 -16.78
CA SER A 159 -9.85 11.84 -16.14
C SER A 159 -9.14 11.64 -14.79
N GLU A 160 -9.59 10.68 -13.98
CA GLU A 160 -8.94 10.36 -12.70
C GLU A 160 -7.55 9.75 -12.89
N LEU A 161 -7.43 8.83 -13.84
CA LEU A 161 -6.14 8.22 -14.20
C LEU A 161 -5.17 9.26 -14.75
N ASN A 162 -5.64 10.12 -15.66
CA ASN A 162 -4.81 11.17 -16.25
C ASN A 162 -4.37 12.18 -15.19
N GLU A 163 -5.27 12.63 -14.33
CA GLU A 163 -4.94 13.54 -13.23
C GLU A 163 -3.84 12.98 -12.34
N MET A 164 -4.02 11.74 -11.87
CA MET A 164 -3.02 11.05 -11.07
C MET A 164 -1.67 10.96 -11.79
N LEU A 165 -1.67 10.48 -13.04
CA LEU A 165 -0.45 10.29 -13.81
C LEU A 165 0.27 11.60 -14.12
N GLU A 166 -0.46 12.70 -14.43
CA GLU A 166 0.13 14.03 -14.66
C GLU A 166 0.76 14.57 -13.37
N MET A 167 0.08 14.44 -12.24
CA MET A 167 0.61 14.86 -10.94
C MET A 167 1.89 14.11 -10.58
N LEU A 168 1.93 12.79 -10.77
CA LEU A 168 3.10 11.97 -10.46
C LEU A 168 4.31 12.22 -11.37
N LYS A 169 4.17 12.93 -12.49
CA LYS A 169 5.31 13.34 -13.34
C LYS A 169 6.25 14.31 -12.64
N ASP A 170 5.76 15.09 -11.71
CA ASP A 170 6.57 16.03 -10.95
C ASP A 170 7.36 15.34 -9.82
N ALA A 171 8.16 14.34 -10.20
CA ALA A 171 8.96 13.56 -9.26
C ALA A 171 9.92 14.42 -8.45
N ASP A 172 10.41 15.52 -9.00
CA ASP A 172 11.38 16.38 -8.31
C ASP A 172 10.72 17.15 -7.16
N LYS A 173 9.49 17.65 -7.32
CA LYS A 173 8.69 18.24 -6.24
C LYS A 173 8.49 17.27 -5.08
N PHE A 174 8.06 16.03 -5.38
CA PHE A 174 7.86 15.00 -4.37
C PHE A 174 9.17 14.60 -3.70
N SER A 175 10.26 14.53 -4.46
CA SER A 175 11.60 14.23 -3.97
C SER A 175 12.09 15.30 -2.97
N GLU A 176 12.00 16.58 -3.32
CA GLU A 176 12.41 17.70 -2.45
C GLU A 176 11.58 17.75 -1.16
N THR A 177 10.26 17.57 -1.29
CA THR A 177 9.34 17.50 -0.14
C THR A 177 9.66 16.31 0.74
N GLY A 178 9.92 15.14 0.13
CA GLY A 178 10.29 13.91 0.82
C GLY A 178 11.59 14.03 1.60
N ASP A 179 12.63 14.64 1.00
CA ASP A 179 13.89 14.93 1.70
C ASP A 179 13.67 15.87 2.90
N THR A 180 12.87 16.92 2.71
CA THR A 180 12.57 17.88 3.78
C THR A 180 11.83 17.23 4.96
N LEU A 181 10.84 16.39 4.68
CA LEU A 181 10.09 15.68 5.72
C LEU A 181 10.95 14.62 6.42
N SER A 182 11.77 13.89 5.66
CA SER A 182 12.65 12.85 6.21
C SER A 182 13.68 13.43 7.21
N LYS A 183 14.16 14.65 6.99
CA LYS A 183 15.04 15.35 7.93
C LYS A 183 14.37 15.58 9.29
N LYS A 184 13.06 15.88 9.30
CA LYS A 184 12.28 16.04 10.55
C LYS A 184 12.07 14.71 11.27
N LEU A 185 12.13 13.58 10.57
CA LEU A 185 11.97 12.23 11.12
C LEU A 185 13.28 11.56 11.50
N LYS A 186 14.43 12.14 11.14
CA LYS A 186 15.74 11.57 11.44
C LYS A 186 15.93 11.38 12.95
N GLY A 187 16.29 10.15 13.35
CA GLY A 187 16.53 9.79 14.76
C GLY A 187 15.25 9.67 15.59
N LYS A 188 14.08 9.65 14.96
CA LYS A 188 12.78 9.52 15.63
C LYS A 188 12.10 8.20 15.26
N ILE A 189 11.11 7.84 16.07
CA ILE A 189 10.18 6.73 15.83
C ILE A 189 8.88 7.34 15.30
N PRO A 190 8.58 7.22 13.99
CA PRO A 190 7.37 7.80 13.42
C PRO A 190 6.12 6.99 13.79
N ILE A 191 5.04 7.70 14.11
CA ILE A 191 3.68 7.16 14.23
C ILE A 191 2.82 7.86 13.18
N ILE A 192 2.30 7.10 12.24
CA ILE A 192 1.57 7.63 11.08
C ILE A 192 0.07 7.54 11.35
N TYR A 193 -0.61 8.67 11.29
CA TYR A 193 -2.06 8.75 11.52
C TYR A 193 -2.78 9.22 10.27
N ALA A 194 -3.98 8.71 10.08
CA ALA A 194 -4.88 9.13 9.01
C ALA A 194 -6.35 9.00 9.45
N SER A 195 -7.28 9.47 8.63
CA SER A 195 -8.66 9.01 8.71
C SER A 195 -8.75 7.53 8.28
N GLU A 196 -9.87 6.87 8.59
CA GLU A 196 -10.14 5.50 8.11
C GLU A 196 -10.03 5.41 6.58
N ALA A 197 -10.47 6.45 5.86
CA ALA A 197 -10.41 6.54 4.41
C ALA A 197 -8.97 6.51 3.84
N LEU A 198 -7.97 6.89 4.61
CA LEU A 198 -6.56 6.84 4.23
C LEU A 198 -5.74 5.86 5.09
N GLY A 199 -6.39 5.01 5.88
CA GLY A 199 -5.73 4.10 6.81
C GLY A 199 -4.71 3.17 6.16
N ALA A 200 -5.03 2.63 4.97
CA ALA A 200 -4.08 1.80 4.23
C ALA A 200 -2.85 2.58 3.74
N ILE A 201 -2.98 3.87 3.49
CA ILE A 201 -1.85 4.73 3.10
C ILE A 201 -0.94 4.98 4.31
N ALA A 202 -1.52 5.24 5.49
CA ALA A 202 -0.76 5.33 6.74
C ALA A 202 -0.03 4.01 7.04
N PHE A 203 -0.71 2.87 6.86
CA PHE A 203 -0.08 1.55 6.97
C PHE A 203 1.07 1.38 5.97
N ARG A 204 0.90 1.81 4.70
CA ARG A 204 1.99 1.76 3.73
C ARG A 204 3.19 2.63 4.15
N TRP A 205 2.98 3.86 4.60
CA TRP A 205 4.06 4.71 5.10
C TRP A 205 4.88 3.99 6.18
N LYS A 206 4.17 3.39 7.15
CA LYS A 206 4.79 2.60 8.22
C LYS A 206 5.64 1.46 7.64
N THR A 207 5.10 0.66 6.71
CA THR A 207 5.84 -0.47 6.14
C THR A 207 7.04 -0.03 5.30
N GLN A 208 6.90 1.03 4.50
CA GLN A 208 8.00 1.61 3.73
C GLN A 208 9.12 2.14 4.62
N ILE A 209 8.80 2.82 5.72
CA ILE A 209 9.79 3.29 6.70
C ILE A 209 10.50 2.09 7.35
N ASN A 210 9.77 1.06 7.75
CA ASN A 210 10.37 -0.15 8.33
C ASN A 210 11.35 -0.82 7.34
N GLU A 211 10.92 -1.02 6.09
CA GLU A 211 11.69 -1.80 5.12
C GLU A 211 12.79 -0.99 4.43
N ASN A 212 12.56 0.27 4.09
CA ASN A 212 13.57 1.11 3.43
C ASN A 212 14.53 1.73 4.44
N ALA A 213 14.02 2.41 5.47
CA ALA A 213 14.84 3.16 6.43
C ALA A 213 15.36 2.33 7.59
N LYS A 214 14.90 1.08 7.77
CA LYS A 214 15.25 0.18 8.89
C LYS A 214 14.91 0.81 10.25
N VAL A 215 13.84 1.60 10.31
CA VAL A 215 13.39 2.31 11.51
C VAL A 215 12.06 1.72 11.98
N PRO A 216 11.87 1.44 13.27
CA PRO A 216 10.56 1.12 13.81
C PRO A 216 9.58 2.26 13.51
N ALA A 217 8.42 1.93 12.99
CA ALA A 217 7.34 2.88 12.76
C ALA A 217 5.99 2.21 13.06
N PHE A 218 5.01 3.00 13.46
CA PHE A 218 3.68 2.55 13.82
C PHE A 218 2.63 3.33 13.04
N TYR A 219 1.40 2.86 13.00
CA TYR A 219 0.29 3.60 12.42
C TYR A 219 -1.01 3.33 13.18
N ASN A 220 -1.95 4.27 13.10
CA ASN A 220 -3.31 4.08 13.56
C ASN A 220 -4.25 5.05 12.82
N VAL A 221 -5.55 4.88 13.00
CA VAL A 221 -6.57 5.77 12.43
C VAL A 221 -7.25 6.60 13.51
N PHE A 222 -7.61 7.85 13.17
CA PHE A 222 -8.16 8.80 14.14
C PHE A 222 -9.48 8.36 14.76
N SER A 223 -10.30 7.59 14.03
CA SER A 223 -11.54 7.03 14.59
C SER A 223 -11.29 6.15 15.80
N GLU A 224 -10.17 5.38 15.81
CA GLU A 224 -9.84 4.46 16.90
C GLU A 224 -8.90 5.10 17.93
N MET A 225 -7.81 5.76 17.49
CA MET A 225 -6.77 6.27 18.39
C MET A 225 -7.30 7.29 19.42
N ASN A 226 -8.37 8.02 19.09
CA ASN A 226 -9.00 9.01 19.96
C ASN A 226 -9.66 8.38 21.21
N HIS A 227 -9.93 7.08 21.20
CA HIS A 227 -10.60 6.39 22.29
C HIS A 227 -9.63 5.67 23.25
N ASN A 228 -8.36 5.59 22.90
CA ASN A 228 -7.35 4.85 23.68
C ASN A 228 -5.95 5.46 23.57
N GLU A 229 -5.32 5.44 22.40
CA GLU A 229 -3.90 5.72 22.20
C GLU A 229 -3.51 7.16 22.54
N ILE A 230 -4.42 8.14 22.35
CA ILE A 230 -4.18 9.55 22.67
C ILE A 230 -3.80 9.75 24.16
N ALA A 231 -4.29 8.88 25.07
CA ALA A 231 -3.95 8.92 26.49
C ALA A 231 -2.45 8.63 26.72
N GLY A 232 -1.83 7.82 25.86
CA GLY A 232 -0.41 7.46 25.92
C GLY A 232 0.52 8.64 25.62
N TYR A 233 0.06 9.68 24.93
CA TYR A 233 0.87 10.84 24.57
C TYR A 233 1.40 11.61 25.78
N LYS A 234 0.76 11.51 26.93
CA LYS A 234 1.25 12.08 28.18
C LYS A 234 2.60 11.49 28.62
N GLY A 235 2.90 10.25 28.25
CA GLY A 235 4.15 9.55 28.59
C GLY A 235 5.17 9.52 27.45
N MET A 236 4.87 10.08 26.29
CA MET A 236 5.80 10.13 25.15
C MET A 236 6.83 11.27 25.31
N ASP A 237 7.91 11.17 24.55
CA ASP A 237 8.97 12.17 24.47
C ASP A 237 9.33 12.49 23.01
N ARG A 238 10.31 13.37 22.80
CA ARG A 238 10.77 13.82 21.49
C ARG A 238 11.50 12.75 20.65
N LYS A 239 11.60 11.51 21.15
CA LYS A 239 12.04 10.35 20.35
C LYS A 239 10.94 9.90 19.38
N PHE A 240 9.70 10.24 19.64
CA PHE A 240 8.58 9.99 18.74
C PHE A 240 8.28 11.21 17.87
N ALA A 241 7.71 10.97 16.71
CA ALA A 241 7.12 11.99 15.86
C ALA A 241 5.80 11.48 15.30
N ALA A 242 4.75 12.30 15.40
CA ALA A 242 3.46 12.00 14.78
C ALA A 242 3.43 12.58 13.36
N VAL A 243 3.04 11.77 12.37
CA VAL A 243 2.77 12.23 11.01
C VAL A 243 1.27 12.08 10.76
N ILE A 244 0.58 13.18 10.48
CA ILE A 244 -0.86 13.20 10.23
C ILE A 244 -1.10 13.37 8.73
N LEU A 245 -1.62 12.34 8.07
CA LEU A 245 -2.08 12.43 6.68
C LEU A 245 -3.47 13.07 6.65
N ARG A 246 -3.59 14.19 5.97
CA ARG A 246 -4.80 14.99 5.86
C ARG A 246 -5.40 14.89 4.46
N ASP A 247 -6.71 14.67 4.38
CA ASP A 247 -7.46 14.75 3.13
C ASP A 247 -8.55 15.84 3.20
N LYS A 248 -8.66 16.61 2.13
CA LYS A 248 -9.71 17.65 2.04
C LYS A 248 -11.14 17.07 2.10
N HIS A 249 -11.30 15.80 1.75
CA HIS A 249 -12.57 15.06 1.78
C HIS A 249 -12.82 14.27 3.08
N ASP A 250 -11.91 14.35 4.06
CA ASP A 250 -12.16 13.76 5.37
C ASP A 250 -13.44 14.34 5.98
N ASN A 251 -14.15 13.50 6.75
CA ASN A 251 -15.31 13.96 7.51
C ASN A 251 -14.94 15.13 8.44
N ASP A 252 -15.77 16.17 8.49
CA ASP A 252 -15.46 17.39 9.25
C ASP A 252 -15.24 17.13 10.75
N ARG A 253 -15.91 16.12 11.32
CA ARG A 253 -15.68 15.72 12.71
C ARG A 253 -14.30 15.08 12.89
N ILE A 254 -13.83 14.33 11.91
CA ILE A 254 -12.47 13.76 11.90
C ILE A 254 -11.43 14.88 11.75
N LYS A 255 -11.62 15.82 10.83
CA LYS A 255 -10.75 17.01 10.70
C LYS A 255 -10.62 17.74 12.04
N LYS A 256 -11.76 17.99 12.71
CA LYS A 256 -11.76 18.65 14.03
C LYS A 256 -11.02 17.83 15.09
N ARG A 257 -11.17 16.50 15.08
CA ARG A 257 -10.43 15.61 15.99
C ARG A 257 -8.93 15.65 15.71
N MET A 258 -8.52 15.66 14.44
CA MET A 258 -7.12 15.82 14.05
C MET A 258 -6.53 17.12 14.61
N ASP A 259 -7.25 18.24 14.51
CA ASP A 259 -6.79 19.54 15.02
C ASP A 259 -6.58 19.49 16.54
N VAL A 260 -7.57 19.00 17.28
CA VAL A 260 -7.50 18.91 18.76
C VAL A 260 -6.40 17.93 19.21
N CYS A 261 -6.31 16.77 18.55
CA CYS A 261 -5.28 15.79 18.88
C CYS A 261 -3.88 16.31 18.56
N LYS A 262 -3.70 17.06 17.47
CA LYS A 262 -2.44 17.73 17.16
C LYS A 262 -1.99 18.63 18.32
N GLU A 263 -2.86 19.52 18.80
CA GLU A 263 -2.56 20.39 19.96
C GLU A 263 -2.11 19.60 21.20
N ILE A 264 -2.75 18.45 21.47
CA ILE A 264 -2.40 17.57 22.58
C ILE A 264 -1.03 16.91 22.36
N MET A 265 -0.79 16.41 21.15
CA MET A 265 0.45 15.70 20.81
C MET A 265 1.67 16.63 20.81
N GLU A 266 1.54 17.85 20.31
CA GLU A 266 2.62 18.85 20.18
C GLU A 266 3.27 19.22 21.53
N VAL A 267 2.60 18.94 22.64
CA VAL A 267 3.19 19.15 23.98
C VAL A 267 4.43 18.27 24.17
N ASN A 268 4.39 17.02 23.70
CA ASN A 268 5.44 16.03 24.00
C ASN A 268 6.20 15.53 22.77
N VAL A 269 5.59 15.56 21.56
CA VAL A 269 6.20 15.05 20.34
C VAL A 269 6.19 16.09 19.22
N ASP A 270 7.00 15.90 18.19
CA ASP A 270 6.88 16.71 16.98
C ASP A 270 5.72 16.17 16.13
N VAL A 271 4.88 17.09 15.64
CA VAL A 271 3.77 16.75 14.75
C VAL A 271 4.04 17.32 13.37
N ILE A 272 3.90 16.48 12.37
CA ILE A 272 4.10 16.78 10.96
C ILE A 272 2.78 16.54 10.23
N GLU A 273 2.24 17.54 9.57
CA GLU A 273 1.04 17.36 8.73
C GLU A 273 1.45 17.19 7.27
N VAL A 274 0.81 16.26 6.61
CA VAL A 274 0.97 15.96 5.19
C VAL A 274 -0.41 16.00 4.54
N HIS A 275 -0.61 16.87 3.57
CA HIS A 275 -1.86 17.00 2.85
C HIS A 275 -1.82 16.20 1.55
N THR A 276 -2.90 15.48 1.23
CA THR A 276 -3.07 14.85 -0.08
C THR A 276 -3.24 15.92 -1.17
N GLU A 277 -2.79 15.61 -2.37
CA GLU A 277 -2.92 16.47 -3.54
C GLU A 277 -3.84 15.83 -4.59
N GLY A 278 -4.48 16.67 -5.42
CA GLY A 278 -5.40 16.27 -6.47
C GLY A 278 -6.87 16.34 -6.06
N ASP A 279 -7.76 16.17 -7.03
CA ASP A 279 -9.22 16.23 -6.86
C ASP A 279 -9.85 14.84 -6.84
N SER A 280 -9.43 13.93 -7.73
CA SER A 280 -9.90 12.55 -7.74
C SER A 280 -9.36 11.74 -6.57
N LEU A 281 -10.07 10.67 -6.20
CA LEU A 281 -9.61 9.78 -5.13
C LEU A 281 -8.27 9.13 -5.49
N LEU A 282 -8.08 8.71 -6.75
CA LEU A 282 -6.79 8.15 -7.20
C LEU A 282 -5.65 9.16 -7.04
N ALA A 283 -5.83 10.40 -7.47
CA ALA A 283 -4.81 11.43 -7.33
C ALA A 283 -4.45 11.64 -5.85
N ARG A 284 -5.44 11.79 -4.97
CA ARG A 284 -5.21 11.97 -3.54
C ARG A 284 -4.50 10.79 -2.87
N MET A 285 -4.93 9.57 -3.20
CA MET A 285 -4.27 8.35 -2.68
C MET A 285 -2.80 8.29 -3.12
N PHE A 286 -2.57 8.45 -4.43
CA PHE A 286 -1.24 8.25 -5.00
C PHE A 286 -0.29 9.42 -4.75
N SER A 287 -0.78 10.65 -4.50
CA SER A 287 0.07 11.76 -4.02
C SER A 287 0.70 11.42 -2.67
N ALA A 288 -0.10 10.96 -1.72
CA ALA A 288 0.38 10.61 -0.39
C ALA A 288 1.28 9.36 -0.40
N ILE A 289 0.97 8.36 -1.25
CA ILE A 289 1.79 7.17 -1.44
C ILE A 289 3.17 7.56 -1.98
N TYR A 290 3.21 8.31 -3.07
CA TYR A 290 4.43 8.69 -3.74
C TYR A 290 5.35 9.54 -2.86
N LEU A 291 4.75 10.49 -2.12
CA LEU A 291 5.49 11.25 -1.12
C LEU A 291 6.07 10.35 -0.02
N GLY A 292 5.29 9.39 0.48
CA GLY A 292 5.75 8.44 1.50
C GLY A 292 6.90 7.55 1.04
N ASP A 293 6.90 7.16 -0.23
CA ASP A 293 8.00 6.40 -0.81
C ASP A 293 9.29 7.23 -0.83
N PHE A 294 9.25 8.51 -1.22
CA PHE A 294 10.40 9.42 -1.13
C PHE A 294 10.83 9.69 0.34
N VAL A 295 9.89 9.91 1.25
CA VAL A 295 10.21 10.11 2.68
C VAL A 295 10.97 8.91 3.23
N SER A 296 10.51 7.69 2.97
CA SER A 296 11.15 6.47 3.46
C SER A 296 12.53 6.25 2.84
N TYR A 297 12.69 6.58 1.56
CA TYR A 297 13.97 6.55 0.84
C TYR A 297 14.98 7.52 1.47
N TYR A 298 14.61 8.79 1.59
CA TYR A 298 15.53 9.79 2.15
C TYR A 298 15.84 9.54 3.61
N LEU A 299 14.88 9.02 4.38
CA LEU A 299 15.13 8.61 5.75
C LEU A 299 16.16 7.48 5.82
N ALA A 300 16.13 6.52 4.88
CA ALA A 300 17.16 5.50 4.73
C ALA A 300 18.53 6.13 4.46
N VAL A 301 18.63 7.06 3.50
CA VAL A 301 19.87 7.77 3.16
C VAL A 301 20.43 8.52 4.38
N TRP A 302 19.58 9.25 5.12
CA TRP A 302 19.99 9.98 6.35
C TRP A 302 20.46 9.05 7.46
N ASN A 303 19.92 7.85 7.53
CA ASN A 303 20.31 6.81 8.50
C ASN A 303 21.49 5.96 8.00
N ARG A 304 22.01 6.20 6.79
CA ARG A 304 23.02 5.39 6.12
C ARG A 304 22.62 3.91 5.98
N ALA A 305 21.31 3.66 5.84
CA ALA A 305 20.74 2.35 5.58
C ALA A 305 20.52 2.17 4.07
N ASP A 306 20.75 0.96 3.55
CA ASP A 306 20.43 0.64 2.16
C ASP A 306 18.91 0.43 2.02
N PRO A 307 18.21 1.24 1.19
CA PRO A 307 16.77 1.09 1.02
C PRO A 307 16.36 -0.18 0.25
N GLY A 308 17.28 -0.83 -0.46
CA GLY A 308 16.97 -1.99 -1.30
C GLY A 308 16.76 -3.29 -0.51
N PRO A 309 17.80 -3.92 0.04
CA PRO A 309 17.74 -5.25 0.63
C PRO A 309 17.01 -5.26 1.98
N VAL A 310 16.42 -6.41 2.34
CA VAL A 310 15.74 -6.64 3.64
C VAL A 310 16.26 -7.95 4.23
N GLU A 311 17.54 -7.99 4.50
CA GLU A 311 18.30 -9.19 4.90
C GLU A 311 17.66 -9.93 6.08
N ILE A 312 17.17 -9.21 7.08
CA ILE A 312 16.54 -9.82 8.27
C ILE A 312 15.26 -10.58 7.91
N ILE A 313 14.52 -10.17 6.89
CA ILE A 313 13.32 -10.90 6.43
C ILE A 313 13.76 -12.18 5.70
N GLU A 314 14.80 -12.11 4.89
CA GLU A 314 15.31 -13.27 4.18
C GLU A 314 15.95 -14.29 5.14
N GLU A 315 16.67 -13.82 6.16
CA GLU A 315 17.19 -14.68 7.24
C GLU A 315 16.05 -15.39 8.00
N MET A 316 15.00 -14.65 8.35
CA MET A 316 13.82 -15.22 9.02
C MET A 316 13.17 -16.32 8.15
N LYS A 317 12.95 -16.04 6.85
CA LYS A 317 12.36 -17.03 5.93
C LYS A 317 13.23 -18.29 5.80
N GLY A 318 14.56 -18.11 5.71
CA GLY A 318 15.49 -19.24 5.67
C GLY A 318 15.34 -20.18 6.88
N LYS A 319 15.21 -19.61 8.09
CA LYS A 319 15.03 -20.39 9.33
C LYS A 319 13.67 -21.08 9.46
N ILE A 320 12.64 -20.61 8.75
CA ILE A 320 11.31 -21.28 8.76
C ILE A 320 11.32 -22.51 7.85
N VAL A 321 12.15 -22.56 6.82
CA VAL A 321 12.23 -23.67 5.87
C VAL A 321 13.10 -24.83 6.40
N GLU A 322 13.97 -24.56 7.38
CA GLU A 322 14.75 -25.58 8.11
C GLU A 322 13.87 -26.33 9.12
#